data_befe3b22f2627db9e7856a894558e109
#
_entry.id   befe3b22f2627db9e7856a894558e109
#
_cell.length_a   1.000
_cell.length_b   1.000
_cell.length_c   1.000
_cell.angle_alpha   90.00
_cell.angle_beta   90.00
_cell.angle_gamma   90.00
#
_symmetry.space_group_name_H-M   'P 1'
#
loop_
_entity.id
_entity.type
_entity.pdbx_description
1 polymer ?
#
loop_
_entity_poly.entity_id
_entity_poly.type
_entity_poly.pdbx_seq_one_letter_code
_entity_poly.pdbx_strand_id
1 'polypeptide(L)'
;MPGIGVLHGPAGWGKTFATNSIAVESRAYYVQMRSAWSAKVMLEKILYEMGVKHGRATKSGLLDLVCEQLSASRRTLIIDEFDYCAKSDALIELTRDIYEGSQGSLLLVGEELLPKKLEQWERFHSRVLTWAPAQPVSVSDAGKLASIYAPDLAIANDVLSHLVELSRGSVRRVCVNLVSIHEHCMTRGMADFERSDLDSIALYTGRAPERRV
;
A
#
# COMPACT_ATOMS: atom_id res chain seq x y z
N MET A 1 17.28 -11.34 10.28
CA MET A 1 17.67 -12.26 9.18
C MET A 1 17.14 -11.64 7.88
N PRO A 2 17.94 -11.45 6.85
CA PRO A 2 17.46 -10.93 5.57
C PRO A 2 16.47 -11.90 4.93
N GLY A 3 15.48 -11.40 4.22
CA GLY A 3 14.45 -12.22 3.59
C GLY A 3 13.44 -11.41 2.80
N ILE A 4 12.56 -12.09 2.08
CA ILE A 4 11.46 -11.49 1.36
C ILE A 4 10.18 -11.60 2.20
N GLY A 5 9.57 -10.45 2.54
CA GLY A 5 8.23 -10.38 3.09
C GLY A 5 7.23 -9.94 2.03
N VAL A 6 6.00 -10.44 2.10
CA VAL A 6 4.91 -10.04 1.20
C VAL A 6 3.74 -9.52 2.02
N LEU A 7 3.39 -8.23 1.84
CA LEU A 7 2.17 -7.61 2.36
C LEU A 7 1.11 -7.62 1.25
N HIS A 8 0.01 -8.28 1.47
CA HIS A 8 -1.03 -8.41 0.44
C HIS A 8 -2.43 -8.18 1.01
N GLY A 9 -3.37 -7.80 0.17
CA GLY A 9 -4.76 -7.60 0.58
C GLY A 9 -5.56 -6.75 -0.39
N PRO A 10 -6.86 -6.59 -0.16
CA PRO A 10 -7.75 -5.82 -1.02
C PRO A 10 -7.31 -4.38 -1.24
N ALA A 11 -7.72 -3.80 -2.36
CA ALA A 11 -7.48 -2.39 -2.65
C ALA A 11 -8.18 -1.48 -1.62
N GLY A 12 -7.51 -0.40 -1.22
CA GLY A 12 -8.05 0.57 -0.27
C GLY A 12 -7.92 0.18 1.21
N TRP A 13 -7.27 -0.95 1.55
CA TRP A 13 -7.04 -1.38 2.93
C TRP A 13 -5.81 -0.74 3.60
N GLY A 14 -5.29 0.36 3.06
CA GLY A 14 -4.24 1.15 3.70
C GLY A 14 -2.81 0.65 3.50
N LYS A 15 -2.55 -0.40 2.68
CA LYS A 15 -1.22 -0.98 2.48
C LYS A 15 -0.15 0.06 2.13
N THR A 16 -0.38 0.86 1.09
CA THR A 16 0.55 1.92 0.65
C THR A 16 0.81 2.95 1.75
N PHE A 17 -0.22 3.33 2.52
CA PHE A 17 -0.05 4.27 3.63
C PHE A 17 0.82 3.66 4.74
N ALA A 18 0.54 2.42 5.13
CA ALA A 18 1.31 1.70 6.14
C ALA A 18 2.78 1.52 5.71
N THR A 19 3.02 1.15 4.45
CA THR A 19 4.38 0.96 3.93
C THR A 19 5.15 2.26 3.80
N ASN A 20 4.50 3.38 3.46
CA ASN A 20 5.13 4.70 3.47
C ASN A 20 5.53 5.12 4.90
N SER A 21 4.67 4.89 5.91
CA SER A 21 5.00 5.17 7.31
C SER A 21 6.21 4.34 7.75
N ILE A 22 6.20 3.04 7.48
CA ILE A 22 7.33 2.14 7.78
C ILE A 22 8.59 2.59 7.04
N ALA A 23 8.48 3.03 5.78
CA ALA A 23 9.62 3.48 4.98
C ALA A 23 10.30 4.70 5.63
N VAL A 24 9.51 5.65 6.14
CA VAL A 24 10.04 6.84 6.85
C VAL A 24 10.72 6.42 8.17
N GLU A 25 10.04 5.63 9.00
CA GLU A 25 10.54 5.22 10.31
C GLU A 25 11.82 4.36 10.23
N SER A 26 11.84 3.40 9.31
CA SER A 26 12.97 2.47 9.11
C SER A 26 14.03 2.98 8.13
N ARG A 27 13.81 4.14 7.51
CA ARG A 27 14.63 4.67 6.40
C ARG A 27 14.76 3.68 5.25
N ALA A 28 13.72 2.86 4.99
CA ALA A 28 13.72 1.94 3.87
C ALA A 28 13.69 2.70 2.54
N TYR A 29 14.20 2.06 1.48
CA TYR A 29 14.02 2.56 0.13
C TYR A 29 12.63 2.15 -0.35
N TYR A 30 11.84 3.08 -0.88
CA TYR A 30 10.47 2.82 -1.31
C TYR A 30 10.31 3.12 -2.79
N VAL A 31 9.84 2.13 -3.55
CA VAL A 31 9.55 2.26 -4.98
C VAL A 31 8.16 1.73 -5.27
N GLN A 32 7.34 2.51 -5.96
CA GLN A 32 6.03 2.08 -6.43
C GLN A 32 6.11 1.72 -7.92
N MET A 33 5.88 0.43 -8.23
CA MET A 33 5.90 -0.08 -9.61
C MET A 33 4.80 0.53 -10.47
N ARG A 34 5.05 0.61 -11.76
CA ARG A 34 4.09 1.07 -12.76
C ARG A 34 4.05 0.10 -13.94
N SER A 35 2.87 -0.02 -14.57
CA SER A 35 2.65 -0.94 -15.69
C SER A 35 3.57 -0.71 -16.89
N ALA A 36 4.04 0.52 -17.10
CA ALA A 36 4.93 0.89 -18.22
C ALA A 36 6.42 0.64 -17.95
N TRP A 37 6.80 0.15 -16.75
CA TRP A 37 8.21 0.00 -16.43
C TRP A 37 8.78 -1.31 -16.95
N SER A 38 9.92 -1.21 -17.64
CA SER A 38 10.79 -2.35 -17.95
C SER A 38 11.73 -2.65 -16.78
N ALA A 39 12.41 -3.80 -16.85
CA ALA A 39 13.42 -4.19 -15.87
C ALA A 39 14.53 -3.12 -15.69
N LYS A 40 14.96 -2.48 -16.80
CA LYS A 40 15.95 -1.41 -16.73
C LYS A 40 15.41 -0.18 -15.98
N VAL A 41 14.18 0.25 -16.32
CA VAL A 41 13.54 1.41 -15.67
C VAL A 41 13.31 1.13 -14.18
N MET A 42 12.93 -0.09 -13.79
CA MET A 42 12.80 -0.47 -12.39
C MET A 42 14.12 -0.24 -11.62
N LEU A 43 15.26 -0.73 -12.16
CA LEU A 43 16.58 -0.53 -11.54
C LEU A 43 16.96 0.95 -11.45
N GLU A 44 16.73 1.73 -12.51
CA GLU A 44 16.99 3.16 -12.54
C GLU A 44 16.18 3.91 -11.47
N LYS A 45 14.92 3.52 -11.27
CA LYS A 45 14.06 4.11 -10.21
C LYS A 45 14.49 3.70 -8.81
N ILE A 46 14.90 2.45 -8.61
CA ILE A 46 15.47 2.00 -7.33
C ILE A 46 16.74 2.81 -7.01
N LEU A 47 17.66 2.96 -7.94
CA LEU A 47 18.89 3.76 -7.76
C LEU A 47 18.60 5.23 -7.50
N TYR A 48 17.57 5.80 -8.14
CA TYR A 48 17.11 7.16 -7.89
C TYR A 48 16.68 7.34 -6.42
N GLU A 49 15.86 6.43 -5.88
CA GLU A 49 15.43 6.44 -4.47
C GLU A 49 16.60 6.20 -3.50
N MET A 50 17.62 5.47 -3.94
CA MET A 50 18.85 5.28 -3.17
C MET A 50 19.78 6.50 -3.19
N GLY A 51 19.52 7.48 -4.06
CA GLY A 51 20.40 8.64 -4.27
C GLY A 51 21.69 8.28 -5.01
N VAL A 52 21.74 7.15 -5.72
CA VAL A 52 22.92 6.67 -6.45
C VAL A 52 22.91 7.15 -7.88
N LYS A 53 23.97 7.83 -8.30
CA LYS A 53 24.17 8.26 -9.69
C LYS A 53 24.78 7.11 -10.50
N HIS A 54 24.20 6.78 -11.65
CA HIS A 54 24.61 5.62 -12.45
C HIS A 54 25.05 5.91 -13.90
N GLY A 55 24.92 7.15 -14.39
CA GLY A 55 25.27 7.51 -15.75
C GLY A 55 24.58 6.62 -16.81
N ARG A 56 25.30 6.25 -17.86
CA ARG A 56 24.83 5.34 -18.93
C ARG A 56 25.26 3.89 -18.63
N ALA A 57 24.72 3.29 -17.59
CA ALA A 57 25.02 1.91 -17.24
C ALA A 57 24.17 0.89 -18.03
N THR A 58 24.70 -0.31 -18.22
CA THR A 58 23.96 -1.46 -18.73
C THR A 58 22.97 -1.98 -17.67
N LYS A 59 22.02 -2.83 -18.06
CA LYS A 59 21.07 -3.43 -17.09
C LYS A 59 21.81 -4.21 -16.00
N SER A 60 22.86 -4.97 -16.35
CA SER A 60 23.69 -5.69 -15.36
C SER A 60 24.42 -4.74 -14.43
N GLY A 61 25.06 -3.69 -14.96
CA GLY A 61 25.74 -2.71 -14.12
C GLY A 61 24.79 -1.94 -13.18
N LEU A 62 23.55 -1.69 -13.60
CA LEU A 62 22.53 -1.12 -12.72
C LEU A 62 22.14 -2.10 -11.60
N LEU A 63 22.02 -3.40 -11.91
CA LEU A 63 21.74 -4.43 -10.92
C LEU A 63 22.87 -4.53 -9.88
N ASP A 64 24.12 -4.51 -10.32
CA ASP A 64 25.29 -4.57 -9.44
C ASP A 64 25.30 -3.37 -8.47
N LEU A 65 25.04 -2.16 -8.97
CA LEU A 65 24.92 -0.96 -8.12
C LEU A 65 23.80 -1.05 -7.09
N VAL A 66 22.62 -1.59 -7.47
CA VAL A 66 21.51 -1.81 -6.52
C VAL A 66 21.91 -2.80 -5.45
N CYS A 67 22.52 -3.92 -5.81
CA CYS A 67 22.97 -4.96 -4.88
C CYS A 67 24.04 -4.41 -3.92
N GLU A 68 25.04 -3.69 -4.43
CA GLU A 68 26.09 -3.05 -3.63
C GLU A 68 25.49 -2.09 -2.60
N GLN A 69 24.60 -1.19 -3.04
CA GLN A 69 23.97 -0.20 -2.17
C GLN A 69 23.09 -0.85 -1.07
N LEU A 70 22.33 -1.89 -1.40
CA LEU A 70 21.54 -2.64 -0.41
C LEU A 70 22.43 -3.35 0.59
N SER A 71 23.49 -4.03 0.13
CA SER A 71 24.46 -4.71 0.99
C SER A 71 25.17 -3.74 1.94
N ALA A 72 25.57 -2.58 1.45
CA ALA A 72 26.28 -1.57 2.23
C ALA A 72 25.37 -0.89 3.26
N SER A 73 24.15 -0.48 2.84
CA SER A 73 23.26 0.28 3.71
C SER A 73 22.49 -0.59 4.72
N ARG A 74 22.30 -1.87 4.43
CA ARG A 74 21.43 -2.80 5.17
C ARG A 74 19.98 -2.34 5.31
N ARG A 75 19.56 -1.40 4.48
CA ARG A 75 18.19 -0.87 4.48
C ARG A 75 17.28 -1.80 3.68
N THR A 76 16.02 -1.90 4.11
CA THR A 76 15.01 -2.67 3.37
C THR A 76 14.63 -1.97 2.08
N LEU A 77 14.45 -2.72 0.99
CA LEU A 77 13.82 -2.24 -0.23
C LEU A 77 12.35 -2.62 -0.23
N ILE A 78 11.47 -1.62 -0.26
CA ILE A 78 10.02 -1.79 -0.38
C ILE A 78 9.63 -1.59 -1.84
N ILE A 79 8.95 -2.59 -2.43
CA ILE A 79 8.44 -2.53 -3.79
C ILE A 79 6.91 -2.62 -3.73
N ASP A 80 6.24 -1.49 -3.86
CA ASP A 80 4.77 -1.41 -3.87
C ASP A 80 4.21 -1.65 -5.29
N GLU A 81 2.93 -2.01 -5.37
CA GLU A 81 2.24 -2.43 -6.61
C GLU A 81 2.98 -3.58 -7.32
N PHE A 82 3.49 -4.54 -6.54
CA PHE A 82 4.30 -5.66 -7.04
C PHE A 82 3.53 -6.56 -8.02
N ASP A 83 2.23 -6.46 -8.08
CA ASP A 83 1.38 -7.12 -9.08
C ASP A 83 1.79 -6.80 -10.53
N TYR A 84 2.43 -5.65 -10.77
CA TYR A 84 3.00 -5.35 -12.09
C TYR A 84 4.24 -6.20 -12.39
N CYS A 85 5.03 -6.56 -11.39
CA CYS A 85 6.14 -7.49 -11.54
C CYS A 85 5.65 -8.92 -11.79
N ALA A 86 4.56 -9.32 -11.10
CA ALA A 86 3.94 -10.63 -11.23
C ALA A 86 3.24 -10.89 -12.58
N LYS A 87 3.47 -10.04 -13.58
CA LYS A 87 3.04 -10.23 -14.98
C LYS A 87 4.20 -10.52 -15.92
N SER A 88 5.44 -10.60 -15.40
CA SER A 88 6.65 -10.66 -16.21
C SER A 88 7.73 -11.51 -15.53
N ASP A 89 8.11 -12.61 -16.16
CA ASP A 89 9.22 -13.45 -15.71
C ASP A 89 10.49 -12.64 -15.50
N ALA A 90 10.77 -11.71 -16.41
CA ALA A 90 11.97 -10.87 -16.34
C ALA A 90 12.00 -9.95 -15.11
N LEU A 91 10.84 -9.48 -14.62
CA LEU A 91 10.77 -8.64 -13.42
C LEU A 91 10.84 -9.47 -12.14
N ILE A 92 10.24 -10.66 -12.14
CA ILE A 92 10.35 -11.61 -11.03
C ILE A 92 11.78 -12.10 -10.85
N GLU A 93 12.41 -12.55 -11.95
CA GLU A 93 13.82 -12.98 -11.92
C GLU A 93 14.74 -11.83 -11.50
N LEU A 94 14.52 -10.62 -12.01
CA LEU A 94 15.28 -9.44 -11.58
C LEU A 94 15.13 -9.18 -10.06
N THR A 95 13.92 -9.30 -9.52
CA THR A 95 13.69 -9.10 -8.08
C THR A 95 14.40 -10.18 -7.26
N ARG A 96 14.41 -11.43 -7.76
CA ARG A 96 15.20 -12.51 -7.16
C ARG A 96 16.70 -12.20 -7.20
N ASP A 97 17.21 -11.75 -8.34
CA ASP A 97 18.63 -11.40 -8.50
C ASP A 97 19.04 -10.27 -7.55
N ILE A 98 18.19 -9.25 -7.35
CA ILE A 98 18.40 -8.19 -6.36
C ILE A 98 18.51 -8.79 -4.95
N TYR A 99 17.60 -9.70 -4.58
CA TYR A 99 17.62 -10.33 -3.27
C TYR A 99 18.86 -11.19 -3.08
N GLU A 100 19.17 -12.09 -4.02
CA GLU A 100 20.30 -13.02 -3.94
C GLU A 100 21.65 -12.27 -4.00
N GLY A 101 21.77 -11.25 -4.85
CA GLY A 101 22.99 -10.45 -5.00
C GLY A 101 23.26 -9.53 -3.82
N SER A 102 22.22 -8.95 -3.21
CA SER A 102 22.39 -8.03 -2.09
C SER A 102 22.42 -8.70 -0.72
N GLN A 103 21.85 -9.91 -0.59
CA GLN A 103 21.55 -10.52 0.71
C GLN A 103 20.77 -9.57 1.63
N GLY A 104 19.98 -8.68 1.04
CA GLY A 104 19.19 -7.66 1.72
C GLY A 104 17.80 -8.14 2.12
N SER A 105 17.02 -7.25 2.72
CA SER A 105 15.61 -7.48 3.02
C SER A 105 14.72 -6.79 1.99
N LEU A 106 13.73 -7.53 1.46
CA LEU A 106 12.73 -6.99 0.54
C LEU A 106 11.34 -7.06 1.18
N LEU A 107 10.54 -6.01 1.01
CA LEU A 107 9.11 -6.02 1.32
C LEU A 107 8.35 -5.77 0.02
N LEU A 108 7.60 -6.76 -0.43
CA LEU A 108 6.76 -6.68 -1.62
C LEU A 108 5.33 -6.39 -1.20
N VAL A 109 4.69 -5.43 -1.85
CA VAL A 109 3.34 -5.02 -1.49
C VAL A 109 2.44 -5.15 -2.72
N GLY A 110 1.30 -5.81 -2.56
CA GLY A 110 0.40 -6.01 -3.70
C GLY A 110 -1.04 -6.33 -3.32
N GLU A 111 -1.80 -6.73 -4.32
CA GLU A 111 -3.21 -7.06 -4.19
C GLU A 111 -3.45 -8.39 -3.46
N GLU A 112 -4.71 -8.66 -3.17
CA GLU A 112 -5.15 -9.85 -2.44
C GLU A 112 -4.68 -11.17 -3.07
N LEU A 113 -4.66 -11.25 -4.40
CA LEU A 113 -4.27 -12.44 -5.15
C LEU A 113 -2.76 -12.53 -5.42
N LEU A 114 -1.95 -11.59 -4.95
CA LEU A 114 -0.50 -11.61 -5.17
C LEU A 114 0.15 -12.93 -4.74
N PRO A 115 -0.15 -13.52 -3.56
CA PRO A 115 0.43 -14.80 -3.16
C PRO A 115 0.18 -15.91 -4.19
N LYS A 116 -1.07 -16.04 -4.65
CA LYS A 116 -1.44 -17.03 -5.67
C LYS A 116 -0.75 -16.78 -7.01
N LYS A 117 -0.58 -15.52 -7.41
CA LYS A 117 0.15 -15.16 -8.64
C LYS A 117 1.62 -15.59 -8.56
N LEU A 118 2.24 -15.54 -7.38
CA LEU A 118 3.65 -15.86 -7.19
C LEU A 118 3.95 -17.37 -7.13
N GLU A 119 2.96 -18.22 -6.91
CA GLU A 119 3.11 -19.68 -6.87
C GLU A 119 3.72 -20.26 -8.17
N GLN A 120 3.45 -19.65 -9.33
CA GLN A 120 3.98 -20.10 -10.61
C GLN A 120 5.52 -19.98 -10.73
N TRP A 121 6.16 -19.17 -9.89
CA TRP A 121 7.62 -19.02 -9.84
C TRP A 121 8.19 -19.67 -8.57
N GLU A 122 8.26 -20.98 -8.56
CA GLU A 122 8.69 -21.78 -7.40
C GLU A 122 10.03 -21.30 -6.80
N ARG A 123 11.02 -20.98 -7.66
CA ARG A 123 12.33 -20.48 -7.21
C ARG A 123 12.25 -19.15 -6.48
N PHE A 124 11.33 -18.28 -6.87
CA PHE A 124 11.09 -17.01 -6.20
C PHE A 124 10.26 -17.23 -4.92
N HIS A 125 9.18 -17.99 -5.05
CA HIS A 125 8.25 -18.28 -3.97
C HIS A 125 8.96 -18.92 -2.75
N SER A 126 9.92 -19.82 -2.97
CA SER A 126 10.70 -20.44 -1.91
C SER A 126 11.62 -19.47 -1.12
N ARG A 127 11.82 -18.24 -1.59
CA ARG A 127 12.58 -17.18 -0.89
C ARG A 127 11.71 -16.30 0.00
N VAL A 128 10.38 -16.42 -0.11
CA VAL A 128 9.45 -15.65 0.72
C VAL A 128 9.41 -16.25 2.12
N LEU A 129 9.81 -15.47 3.11
CA LEU A 129 9.84 -15.89 4.52
C LEU A 129 8.51 -15.65 5.23
N THR A 130 7.75 -14.64 4.81
CA THR A 130 6.50 -14.30 5.48
C THR A 130 5.47 -13.71 4.51
N TRP A 131 4.22 -14.10 4.74
CA TRP A 131 3.04 -13.62 4.06
C TRP A 131 2.17 -12.89 5.09
N ALA A 132 2.02 -11.57 4.94
CA ALA A 132 1.26 -10.72 5.85
C ALA A 132 -0.02 -10.24 5.14
N PRO A 133 -1.19 -10.77 5.51
CA PRO A 133 -2.44 -10.22 5.00
C PRO A 133 -2.74 -8.87 5.65
N ALA A 134 -3.09 -7.87 4.84
CA ALA A 134 -3.60 -6.60 5.34
C ALA A 134 -4.87 -6.85 6.16
N GLN A 135 -5.04 -6.09 7.23
CA GLN A 135 -6.23 -6.20 8.09
C GLN A 135 -7.30 -5.20 7.66
N PRO A 136 -8.59 -5.53 7.79
CA PRO A 136 -9.67 -4.59 7.59
C PRO A 136 -9.60 -3.47 8.64
N VAL A 137 -10.10 -2.28 8.28
CA VAL A 137 -10.23 -1.17 9.24
C VAL A 137 -11.16 -1.58 10.40
N SER A 138 -10.71 -1.35 11.63
CA SER A 138 -11.53 -1.56 12.84
C SER A 138 -12.29 -0.28 13.23
N VAL A 139 -13.27 -0.41 14.16
CA VAL A 139 -13.97 0.75 14.74
C VAL A 139 -12.99 1.67 15.49
N SER A 140 -12.02 1.08 16.19
CA SER A 140 -10.95 1.85 16.84
C SER A 140 -10.11 2.65 15.84
N ASP A 141 -9.78 2.07 14.67
CA ASP A 141 -9.07 2.78 13.62
C ASP A 141 -9.95 3.88 12.99
N ALA A 142 -11.25 3.61 12.81
CA ALA A 142 -12.20 4.62 12.33
C ALA A 142 -12.28 5.82 13.29
N GLY A 143 -12.23 5.59 14.61
CA GLY A 143 -12.14 6.68 15.60
C GLY A 143 -10.88 7.52 15.47
N LYS A 144 -9.71 6.89 15.24
CA LYS A 144 -8.46 7.63 14.97
C LYS A 144 -8.52 8.40 13.64
N LEU A 145 -9.12 7.81 12.61
CA LEU A 145 -9.32 8.48 11.34
C LEU A 145 -10.29 9.67 11.47
N ALA A 146 -11.33 9.54 12.29
CA ALA A 146 -12.25 10.63 12.55
C ALA A 146 -11.56 11.85 13.15
N SER A 147 -10.63 11.69 14.08
CA SER A 147 -9.86 12.81 14.63
C SER A 147 -8.96 13.53 13.61
N ILE A 148 -8.64 12.89 12.48
CA ILE A 148 -7.84 13.45 11.40
C ILE A 148 -8.70 14.07 10.30
N TYR A 149 -9.76 13.36 9.87
CA TYR A 149 -10.57 13.73 8.71
C TYR A 149 -11.85 14.50 9.06
N ALA A 150 -12.26 14.50 10.32
CA ALA A 150 -13.38 15.26 10.84
C ALA A 150 -12.98 15.89 12.20
N PRO A 151 -11.94 16.73 12.22
CA PRO A 151 -11.50 17.38 13.45
C PRO A 151 -12.64 18.26 14.00
N ASP A 152 -12.70 18.38 15.33
CA ASP A 152 -13.70 19.17 16.06
C ASP A 152 -15.17 18.72 15.91
N LEU A 153 -15.39 17.53 15.32
CA LEU A 153 -16.71 16.91 15.20
C LEU A 153 -16.81 15.68 16.09
N ALA A 154 -17.79 15.65 16.98
CA ALA A 154 -18.11 14.47 17.76
C ALA A 154 -18.92 13.47 16.93
N ILE A 155 -18.32 12.34 16.57
CA ILE A 155 -19.00 11.27 15.82
C ILE A 155 -19.35 10.12 16.76
N ALA A 156 -20.62 9.73 16.83
CA ALA A 156 -21.08 8.65 17.68
C ALA A 156 -20.47 7.29 17.27
N ASN A 157 -20.18 6.42 18.26
CA ASN A 157 -19.53 5.12 18.02
C ASN A 157 -20.35 4.18 17.13
N ASP A 158 -21.66 4.26 17.18
CA ASP A 158 -22.55 3.48 16.31
C ASP A 158 -22.52 3.96 14.85
N VAL A 159 -22.27 5.25 14.61
CA VAL A 159 -21.98 5.79 13.28
C VAL A 159 -20.65 5.24 12.78
N LEU A 160 -19.58 5.29 13.59
CA LEU A 160 -18.28 4.71 13.22
C LEU A 160 -18.39 3.23 12.89
N SER A 161 -19.15 2.48 13.68
CA SER A 161 -19.42 1.05 13.45
C SER A 161 -20.14 0.84 12.11
N HIS A 162 -21.13 1.67 11.80
CA HIS A 162 -21.84 1.62 10.52
C HIS A 162 -20.92 1.95 9.33
N LEU A 163 -20.05 2.96 9.47
CA LEU A 163 -19.06 3.28 8.43
C LEU A 163 -18.10 2.12 8.17
N VAL A 164 -17.64 1.45 9.21
CA VAL A 164 -16.75 0.27 9.08
C VAL A 164 -17.46 -0.87 8.36
N GLU A 165 -18.71 -1.21 8.73
CA GLU A 165 -19.51 -2.22 8.04
C GLU A 165 -19.72 -1.88 6.56
N LEU A 166 -20.13 -0.65 6.26
CA LEU A 166 -20.38 -0.14 4.91
C LEU A 166 -19.12 -0.17 4.06
N SER A 167 -17.96 0.10 4.67
CA SER A 167 -16.65 0.16 4.01
C SER A 167 -16.13 -1.21 3.58
N ARG A 168 -16.61 -2.31 4.18
CA ARG A 168 -16.12 -3.68 3.99
C ARG A 168 -14.59 -3.78 4.15
N GLY A 169 -14.07 -3.16 5.20
CA GLY A 169 -12.64 -3.17 5.52
C GLY A 169 -11.79 -2.10 4.80
N SER A 170 -12.39 -1.31 3.91
CA SER A 170 -11.65 -0.29 3.15
C SER A 170 -11.44 0.99 3.95
N VAL A 171 -10.20 1.25 4.37
CA VAL A 171 -9.78 2.52 5.00
C VAL A 171 -10.14 3.72 4.11
N ARG A 172 -9.90 3.61 2.80
CA ARG A 172 -10.24 4.69 1.84
C ARG A 172 -11.70 5.07 1.89
N ARG A 173 -12.63 4.09 1.97
CA ARG A 173 -14.07 4.38 2.03
C ARG A 173 -14.45 5.03 3.35
N VAL A 174 -13.86 4.61 4.46
CA VAL A 174 -14.07 5.26 5.76
C VAL A 174 -13.61 6.72 5.70
N CYS A 175 -12.40 7.00 5.20
CA CYS A 175 -11.90 8.37 5.08
C CYS A 175 -12.79 9.24 4.20
N VAL A 176 -13.24 8.75 3.03
CA VAL A 176 -14.16 9.51 2.15
C VAL A 176 -15.45 9.85 2.87
N ASN A 177 -16.04 8.90 3.60
CA ASN A 177 -17.28 9.14 4.35
C ASN A 177 -17.08 10.11 5.52
N LEU A 178 -15.95 10.01 6.23
CA LEU A 178 -15.63 10.95 7.31
C LEU A 178 -15.50 12.38 6.79
N VAL A 179 -14.83 12.59 5.66
CA VAL A 179 -14.75 13.91 5.00
C VAL A 179 -16.14 14.41 4.60
N SER A 180 -16.96 13.55 4.00
CA SER A 180 -18.32 13.93 3.59
C SER A 180 -19.21 14.30 4.79
N ILE A 181 -19.11 13.55 5.90
CA ILE A 181 -19.83 13.87 7.15
C ILE A 181 -19.34 15.20 7.71
N HIS A 182 -18.03 15.42 7.76
CA HIS A 182 -17.46 16.68 8.23
C HIS A 182 -17.96 17.89 7.42
N GLU A 183 -17.89 17.83 6.10
CA GLU A 183 -18.38 18.89 5.21
C GLU A 183 -19.88 19.14 5.40
N HIS A 184 -20.66 18.06 5.57
CA HIS A 184 -22.11 18.16 5.82
C HIS A 184 -22.40 18.88 7.15
N CYS A 185 -21.71 18.52 8.23
CA CYS A 185 -21.87 19.15 9.54
C CYS A 185 -21.40 20.59 9.54
N MET A 186 -20.24 20.90 8.94
CA MET A 186 -19.75 22.27 8.83
C MET A 186 -20.71 23.20 8.09
N THR A 187 -21.34 22.72 7.03
CA THR A 187 -22.31 23.49 6.26
C THR A 187 -23.59 23.81 7.06
N ARG A 188 -23.92 22.97 8.06
CA ARG A 188 -25.11 23.09 8.89
C ARG A 188 -24.84 23.63 10.30
N GLY A 189 -23.58 23.89 10.63
CA GLY A 189 -23.20 24.35 11.98
C GLY A 189 -23.41 23.28 13.08
N MET A 190 -23.30 21.99 12.71
CA MET A 190 -23.43 20.88 13.65
C MET A 190 -22.06 20.61 14.31
N ALA A 191 -22.07 20.41 15.63
CA ALA A 191 -20.88 20.05 16.40
C ALA A 191 -20.76 18.53 16.65
N ASP A 192 -21.83 17.78 16.41
CA ASP A 192 -21.95 16.34 16.59
C ASP A 192 -22.66 15.69 15.40
N PHE A 193 -22.46 14.38 15.23
CA PHE A 193 -23.14 13.59 14.21
C PHE A 193 -23.54 12.23 14.81
N GLU A 194 -24.85 12.02 14.86
CA GLU A 194 -25.45 10.83 15.45
C GLU A 194 -26.05 9.90 14.39
N ARG A 195 -26.53 8.73 14.84
CA ARG A 195 -27.15 7.73 13.97
C ARG A 195 -28.39 8.25 13.24
N SER A 196 -29.16 9.10 13.88
CA SER A 196 -30.34 9.77 13.30
C SER A 196 -30.02 10.65 12.11
N ASP A 197 -28.77 11.14 11.99
CA ASP A 197 -28.36 12.04 10.94
C ASP A 197 -27.94 11.32 9.65
N LEU A 198 -27.75 9.98 9.71
CA LEU A 198 -27.31 9.18 8.56
C LEU A 198 -28.24 9.29 7.35
N ASP A 199 -29.54 9.44 7.58
CA ASP A 199 -30.52 9.60 6.48
C ASP A 199 -30.42 10.95 5.76
N SER A 200 -29.71 11.91 6.34
CA SER A 200 -29.52 13.25 5.79
C SER A 200 -28.37 13.36 4.78
N ILE A 201 -27.55 12.30 4.64
CA ILE A 201 -26.34 12.26 3.82
C ILE A 201 -26.23 10.97 3.00
N ALA A 202 -25.82 11.08 1.75
CA ALA A 202 -25.50 9.91 0.93
C ALA A 202 -24.07 9.43 1.19
N LEU A 203 -23.92 8.27 1.84
CA LEU A 203 -22.63 7.69 2.13
C LEU A 203 -22.03 6.98 0.90
N TYR A 204 -20.73 7.09 0.75
CA TYR A 204 -19.98 6.46 -0.35
C TYR A 204 -19.76 4.96 -0.10
N THR A 205 -20.34 4.13 -0.95
CA THR A 205 -20.23 2.66 -0.89
C THR A 205 -19.17 2.08 -1.83
N GLY A 206 -18.63 2.89 -2.72
CA GLY A 206 -17.73 2.45 -3.80
C GLY A 206 -18.46 1.81 -4.98
N ARG A 207 -19.78 1.80 -4.99
CA ARG A 207 -20.60 1.35 -6.12
C ARG A 207 -20.94 2.53 -7.03
N ALA A 208 -21.01 2.28 -8.34
CA ALA A 208 -21.56 3.26 -9.25
C ALA A 208 -23.05 3.49 -8.91
N PRO A 209 -23.55 4.74 -9.03
CA PRO A 209 -24.99 4.98 -8.86
C PRO A 209 -25.77 4.19 -9.91
N GLU A 210 -26.86 3.57 -9.48
CA GLU A 210 -27.77 2.88 -10.40
C GLU A 210 -28.35 3.91 -11.38
N ARG A 211 -28.38 3.57 -12.67
CA ARG A 211 -29.04 4.39 -13.66
C ARG A 211 -30.52 4.49 -13.26
N ARG A 212 -30.99 5.70 -13.01
CA ARG A 212 -32.43 5.96 -12.99
C ARG A 212 -32.93 5.74 -14.42
N VAL A 213 -33.68 4.66 -14.64
CA VAL A 213 -34.42 4.37 -15.88
C VAL A 213 -35.63 5.31 -15.91
#